data_7d66dfbb2055603f928ea8b670665e23
#
_entry.id   7d66dfbb2055603f928ea8b670665e23
#
_cell.length_a   1.000
_cell.length_b   1.000
_cell.length_c   1.000
_cell.angle_alpha   90.00
_cell.angle_beta   90.00
_cell.angle_gamma   90.00
#
_symmetry.space_group_name_H-M   'P 1'
#
loop_
_entity.id
_entity.type
_entity.pdbx_description
1 polymer ?
#
loop_
_entity_poly.entity_id
_entity_poly.type
_entity_poly.pdbx_seq_one_letter_code
_entity_poly.pdbx_strand_id
1 'polypeptide(L)'
;MYKNFLFDLDGTLLPMDMEYFTKLYFSALCKRFVPVLKVDSDTLIKAVWGGTKAMTMNDNSRTNKEVFWETASAVCRMDLTQYIEQFDDFYLNEFIAAKEATGFTPFAKKSVELIKQNGGRLIAATNPIFPEVATRRRLEWAGVSFDDFEYVTFYENSGSCKPNLKYFEQICEKCNINPNESLMVGNDVDEDMCAAALGFDTYLITDCIVNRENKDYSKYRQGSFEDFYKFLTDVECLDTQFE
;
A
#
# COMPACT_ATOMS: atom_id res chain seq x y z
N MET A 1 6.03 -11.06 21.46
CA MET A 1 5.80 -12.04 20.38
C MET A 1 4.59 -11.57 19.57
N TYR A 2 4.76 -11.40 18.26
CA TYR A 2 3.72 -10.82 17.41
C TYR A 2 2.81 -11.92 16.85
N LYS A 3 1.49 -11.65 16.85
CA LYS A 3 0.48 -12.50 16.21
C LYS A 3 0.11 -11.99 14.82
N ASN A 4 0.20 -10.65 14.63
CA ASN A 4 -0.24 -9.99 13.42
C ASN A 4 0.91 -9.17 12.81
N PHE A 5 1.09 -9.31 11.51
CA PHE A 5 2.11 -8.61 10.75
C PHE A 5 1.44 -7.79 9.64
N LEU A 6 1.56 -6.49 9.74
CA LEU A 6 1.06 -5.55 8.75
C LEU A 6 2.22 -5.11 7.87
N PHE A 7 2.08 -5.25 6.58
CA PHE A 7 3.10 -4.83 5.62
C PHE A 7 2.59 -3.70 4.73
N ASP A 8 3.34 -2.63 4.64
CA ASP A 8 3.22 -1.76 3.49
C ASP A 8 3.72 -2.47 2.22
N LEU A 9 3.35 -1.94 1.04
CA LEU A 9 3.67 -2.56 -0.25
C LEU A 9 4.75 -1.78 -1.00
N ASP A 10 4.46 -0.54 -1.38
CA ASP A 10 5.26 0.25 -2.31
C ASP A 10 6.50 0.86 -1.63
N GLY A 11 7.69 0.35 -1.96
CA GLY A 11 8.95 0.67 -1.26
C GLY A 11 9.26 -0.25 -0.08
N THR A 12 8.32 -1.14 0.30
CA THR A 12 8.48 -2.15 1.35
C THR A 12 8.56 -3.56 0.76
N LEU A 13 7.43 -4.26 0.60
CA LEU A 13 7.41 -5.59 -0.05
C LEU A 13 7.88 -5.50 -1.51
N LEU A 14 7.56 -4.41 -2.18
CA LEU A 14 7.93 -4.11 -3.56
C LEU A 14 8.90 -2.91 -3.58
N PRO A 15 10.22 -3.13 -3.65
CA PRO A 15 11.17 -2.03 -3.84
C PRO A 15 10.77 -1.19 -5.07
N MET A 16 10.82 0.14 -4.96
CA MET A 16 10.27 1.00 -6.00
C MET A 16 10.99 2.35 -6.07
N ASP A 17 11.27 2.81 -7.29
CA ASP A 17 11.52 4.22 -7.58
C ASP A 17 10.17 4.92 -7.81
N MET A 18 9.68 5.61 -6.80
CA MET A 18 8.35 6.21 -6.82
C MET A 18 8.21 7.33 -7.86
N GLU A 19 9.27 8.08 -8.14
CA GLU A 19 9.23 9.14 -9.16
C GLU A 19 9.12 8.53 -10.56
N TYR A 20 9.93 7.52 -10.84
CA TYR A 20 9.90 6.83 -12.11
C TYR A 20 8.60 6.04 -12.31
N PHE A 21 8.10 5.38 -11.27
CA PHE A 21 6.80 4.72 -11.27
C PHE A 21 5.67 5.69 -11.65
N THR A 22 5.61 6.84 -10.99
CA THR A 22 4.60 7.87 -11.25
C THR A 22 4.65 8.35 -12.71
N LYS A 23 5.85 8.56 -13.25
CA LYS A 23 6.05 8.96 -14.64
C LYS A 23 5.54 7.92 -15.63
N LEU A 24 5.88 6.64 -15.42
CA LEU A 24 5.44 5.55 -16.28
C LEU A 24 3.93 5.33 -16.19
N TYR A 25 3.39 5.35 -14.98
CA TYR A 25 1.96 5.24 -14.73
C TYR A 25 1.17 6.31 -15.50
N PHE A 26 1.50 7.59 -15.33
CA PHE A 26 0.79 8.68 -16.03
C PHE A 26 1.01 8.65 -17.53
N SER A 27 2.19 8.24 -18.01
CA SER A 27 2.43 8.08 -19.44
C SER A 27 1.49 7.05 -20.06
N ALA A 28 1.37 5.87 -19.44
CA ALA A 28 0.48 4.81 -19.90
C ALA A 28 -1.00 5.24 -19.78
N LEU A 29 -1.39 5.85 -18.66
CA LEU A 29 -2.74 6.32 -18.40
C LEU A 29 -3.18 7.37 -19.43
N CYS A 30 -2.35 8.38 -19.70
CA CYS A 30 -2.66 9.41 -20.69
C CYS A 30 -2.75 8.82 -22.10
N LYS A 31 -1.86 7.91 -22.47
CA LYS A 31 -1.91 7.23 -23.76
C LYS A 31 -3.25 6.50 -23.97
N ARG A 32 -3.77 5.86 -22.93
CA ARG A 32 -5.04 5.11 -22.97
C ARG A 32 -6.26 6.05 -22.96
N PHE A 33 -6.31 7.01 -22.04
CA PHE A 33 -7.57 7.70 -21.71
C PHE A 33 -7.74 9.08 -22.33
N VAL A 34 -6.68 9.78 -22.73
CA VAL A 34 -6.81 11.07 -23.44
C VAL A 34 -7.71 10.97 -24.67
N PRO A 35 -7.49 9.99 -25.59
CA PRO A 35 -8.36 9.85 -26.77
C PRO A 35 -9.78 9.35 -26.42
N VAL A 36 -9.94 8.55 -25.38
CA VAL A 36 -11.25 8.00 -24.95
C VAL A 36 -12.11 9.07 -24.31
N LEU A 37 -11.54 9.81 -23.35
CA LEU A 37 -12.26 10.83 -22.57
C LEU A 37 -12.34 12.17 -23.31
N LYS A 38 -11.54 12.38 -24.36
CA LYS A 38 -11.42 13.62 -25.11
C LYS A 38 -11.06 14.83 -24.22
N VAL A 39 -10.23 14.60 -23.23
CA VAL A 39 -9.60 15.62 -22.38
C VAL A 39 -8.12 15.71 -22.70
N ASP A 40 -7.46 16.81 -22.35
CA ASP A 40 -6.00 16.90 -22.43
C ASP A 40 -5.31 16.15 -21.28
N SER A 41 -4.02 15.84 -21.45
CA SER A 41 -3.23 15.12 -20.46
C SER A 41 -3.18 15.84 -19.11
N ASP A 42 -3.06 17.17 -19.11
CA ASP A 42 -2.99 17.95 -17.87
C ASP A 42 -4.30 17.87 -17.07
N THR A 43 -5.43 17.89 -17.76
CA THR A 43 -6.74 17.73 -17.13
C THR A 43 -6.87 16.33 -16.52
N LEU A 44 -6.48 15.27 -17.24
CA LEU A 44 -6.52 13.90 -16.71
C LEU A 44 -5.60 13.73 -15.50
N ILE A 45 -4.35 14.20 -15.58
CA ILE A 45 -3.39 14.15 -14.48
C ILE A 45 -3.92 14.92 -13.26
N LYS A 46 -4.48 16.13 -13.46
CA LYS A 46 -5.11 16.90 -12.38
C LYS A 46 -6.31 16.18 -11.76
N ALA A 47 -7.11 15.47 -12.57
CA ALA A 47 -8.23 14.68 -12.08
C ALA A 47 -7.76 13.55 -11.15
N VAL A 48 -6.74 12.80 -11.56
CA VAL A 48 -6.17 11.71 -10.75
C VAL A 48 -5.55 12.25 -9.46
N TRP A 49 -4.71 13.29 -9.53
CA TRP A 49 -4.14 13.90 -8.32
C TRP A 49 -5.20 14.53 -7.41
N GLY A 50 -6.23 15.15 -7.98
CA GLY A 50 -7.36 15.68 -7.23
C GLY A 50 -8.10 14.59 -6.47
N GLY A 51 -8.43 13.48 -7.15
CA GLY A 51 -9.04 12.30 -6.55
C GLY A 51 -8.17 11.68 -5.47
N THR A 52 -6.86 11.53 -5.73
CA THR A 52 -5.89 11.02 -4.74
C THR A 52 -5.85 11.92 -3.49
N LYS A 53 -5.77 13.23 -3.68
CA LYS A 53 -5.81 14.18 -2.56
C LYS A 53 -7.12 14.08 -1.77
N ALA A 54 -8.25 13.91 -2.44
CA ALA A 54 -9.54 13.74 -1.77
C ALA A 54 -9.58 12.45 -0.93
N MET A 55 -8.98 11.35 -1.42
CA MET A 55 -8.83 10.11 -0.64
C MET A 55 -7.97 10.30 0.62
N THR A 56 -6.85 11.02 0.53
CA THR A 56 -5.99 11.29 1.70
C THR A 56 -6.66 12.18 2.75
N MET A 57 -7.66 12.96 2.35
CA MET A 57 -8.46 13.83 3.24
C MET A 57 -9.76 13.17 3.68
N ASN A 58 -10.06 11.96 3.24
CA ASN A 58 -11.29 11.25 3.56
C ASN A 58 -11.35 10.91 5.06
N ASP A 59 -12.52 11.11 5.65
CA ASP A 59 -12.74 10.96 7.09
C ASP A 59 -13.33 9.60 7.50
N ASN A 60 -13.35 8.65 6.57
CA ASN A 60 -13.95 7.32 6.70
C ASN A 60 -15.48 7.27 6.63
N SER A 61 -16.14 8.35 6.21
CA SER A 61 -17.60 8.38 6.02
C SER A 61 -18.05 7.64 4.75
N ARG A 62 -17.17 7.54 3.77
CA ARG A 62 -17.37 6.87 2.48
C ARG A 62 -16.09 6.12 2.08
N THR A 63 -16.18 5.25 1.07
CA THR A 63 -14.99 4.59 0.52
C THR A 63 -14.11 5.58 -0.24
N ASN A 64 -12.82 5.31 -0.28
CA ASN A 64 -11.87 6.10 -1.08
C ASN A 64 -12.23 6.05 -2.57
N LYS A 65 -12.78 4.92 -3.05
CA LYS A 65 -13.30 4.79 -4.41
C LYS A 65 -14.36 5.83 -4.73
N GLU A 66 -15.36 5.99 -3.85
CA GLU A 66 -16.46 6.97 -4.06
C GLU A 66 -15.91 8.40 -4.10
N VAL A 67 -15.04 8.75 -3.15
CA VAL A 67 -14.43 10.08 -3.06
C VAL A 67 -13.53 10.38 -4.26
N PHE A 68 -12.77 9.40 -4.71
CA PHE A 68 -11.92 9.52 -5.90
C PHE A 68 -12.72 9.82 -7.15
N TRP A 69 -13.72 8.97 -7.46
CA TRP A 69 -14.47 9.10 -8.71
C TRP A 69 -15.34 10.37 -8.75
N GLU A 70 -15.90 10.78 -7.63
CA GLU A 70 -16.63 12.04 -7.52
C GLU A 70 -15.72 13.23 -7.85
N THR A 71 -14.54 13.30 -7.20
CA THR A 71 -13.60 14.40 -7.39
C THR A 71 -13.01 14.42 -8.80
N ALA A 72 -12.59 13.25 -9.31
CA ALA A 72 -12.03 13.13 -10.66
C ALA A 72 -13.07 13.52 -11.74
N SER A 73 -14.32 13.11 -11.56
CA SER A 73 -15.44 13.48 -12.45
C SER A 73 -15.68 14.98 -12.45
N ALA A 74 -15.64 15.62 -11.28
CA ALA A 74 -15.80 17.07 -11.17
C ALA A 74 -14.68 17.83 -11.90
N VAL A 75 -13.43 17.40 -11.78
CA VAL A 75 -12.28 17.99 -12.49
C VAL A 75 -12.41 17.85 -14.01
N CYS A 76 -12.80 16.67 -14.48
CA CYS A 76 -13.02 16.40 -15.92
C CYS A 76 -14.32 17.01 -16.46
N ARG A 77 -15.21 17.51 -15.59
CA ARG A 77 -16.55 18.00 -15.92
C ARG A 77 -17.40 16.98 -16.70
N MET A 78 -17.23 15.70 -16.36
CA MET A 78 -17.95 14.57 -16.94
C MET A 78 -18.05 13.44 -15.92
N ASP A 79 -19.07 12.62 -16.03
CA ASP A 79 -19.18 11.42 -15.20
C ASP A 79 -18.17 10.36 -15.64
N LEU A 80 -17.10 10.17 -14.85
CA LEU A 80 -16.08 9.16 -15.11
C LEU A 80 -16.48 7.77 -14.62
N THR A 81 -17.55 7.63 -13.83
CA THR A 81 -17.95 6.32 -13.28
C THR A 81 -18.37 5.35 -14.37
N GLN A 82 -18.84 5.84 -15.52
CA GLN A 82 -19.16 5.03 -16.69
C GLN A 82 -17.94 4.37 -17.37
N TYR A 83 -16.72 4.75 -16.99
CA TYR A 83 -15.46 4.23 -17.53
C TYR A 83 -14.73 3.30 -16.55
N ILE A 84 -15.29 3.03 -15.37
CA ILE A 84 -14.62 2.21 -14.32
C ILE A 84 -14.12 0.89 -14.88
N GLU A 85 -14.93 0.15 -15.64
CA GLU A 85 -14.52 -1.12 -16.27
C GLU A 85 -13.32 -0.95 -17.22
N GLN A 86 -13.21 0.20 -17.91
CA GLN A 86 -12.08 0.49 -18.78
C GLN A 86 -10.82 0.84 -17.99
N PHE A 87 -10.98 1.47 -16.81
CA PHE A 87 -9.86 1.69 -15.89
C PHE A 87 -9.40 0.38 -15.25
N ASP A 88 -10.31 -0.53 -14.90
CA ASP A 88 -9.95 -1.85 -14.41
C ASP A 88 -9.20 -2.65 -15.50
N ASP A 89 -9.67 -2.59 -16.76
CA ASP A 89 -8.96 -3.17 -17.91
C ASP A 89 -7.56 -2.58 -18.11
N PHE A 90 -7.40 -1.26 -17.95
CA PHE A 90 -6.08 -0.61 -17.96
C PHE A 90 -5.14 -1.19 -16.90
N TYR A 91 -5.61 -1.41 -15.66
CA TYR A 91 -4.81 -1.98 -14.59
C TYR A 91 -4.46 -3.46 -14.85
N LEU A 92 -5.27 -4.18 -15.60
CA LEU A 92 -4.97 -5.55 -16.02
C LEU A 92 -3.92 -5.60 -17.15
N ASN A 93 -3.85 -4.60 -18.01
CA ASN A 93 -3.06 -4.62 -19.25
C ASN A 93 -1.93 -3.58 -19.25
N GLU A 94 -2.22 -2.30 -19.50
CA GLU A 94 -1.20 -1.28 -19.77
C GLU A 94 -0.43 -0.85 -18.52
N PHE A 95 -1.01 -1.04 -17.33
CA PHE A 95 -0.36 -0.72 -16.04
C PHE A 95 0.96 -1.49 -15.84
N ILE A 96 1.14 -2.62 -16.54
CA ILE A 96 2.40 -3.39 -16.52
C ILE A 96 3.62 -2.54 -16.89
N ALA A 97 3.44 -1.46 -17.65
CA ALA A 97 4.53 -0.53 -17.98
C ALA A 97 5.19 0.08 -16.72
N ALA A 98 4.42 0.29 -15.65
CA ALA A 98 4.93 0.84 -14.39
C ALA A 98 5.84 -0.15 -13.64
N LYS A 99 5.79 -1.45 -13.96
CA LYS A 99 6.66 -2.46 -13.36
C LYS A 99 8.15 -2.19 -13.61
N GLU A 100 8.50 -1.49 -14.68
CA GLU A 100 9.91 -1.14 -14.96
C GLU A 100 10.55 -0.31 -13.84
N ALA A 101 9.75 0.45 -13.08
CA ALA A 101 10.22 1.24 -11.95
C ALA A 101 10.31 0.45 -10.64
N THR A 102 9.98 -0.86 -10.66
CA THR A 102 10.02 -1.70 -9.46
C THR A 102 11.26 -2.57 -9.43
N GLY A 103 11.76 -2.80 -8.22
CA GLY A 103 12.77 -3.80 -7.93
C GLY A 103 12.16 -5.14 -7.51
N PHE A 104 13.01 -6.00 -6.98
CA PHE A 104 12.63 -7.27 -6.41
C PHE A 104 13.52 -7.61 -5.22
N THR A 105 12.93 -8.09 -4.14
CA THR A 105 13.66 -8.67 -3.01
C THR A 105 13.14 -10.08 -2.72
N PRO A 106 14.02 -11.12 -2.68
CA PRO A 106 13.58 -12.46 -2.32
C PRO A 106 13.12 -12.56 -0.86
N PHE A 107 13.50 -11.59 -0.03
CA PHE A 107 13.19 -11.59 1.39
C PHE A 107 11.73 -11.24 1.66
N ALA A 108 11.03 -10.52 0.77
CA ALA A 108 9.60 -10.28 0.89
C ALA A 108 8.83 -11.61 0.94
N LYS A 109 9.01 -12.46 -0.09
CA LYS A 109 8.39 -13.79 -0.14
C LYS A 109 8.81 -14.68 1.02
N LYS A 110 10.11 -14.73 1.33
CA LYS A 110 10.64 -15.55 2.44
C LYS A 110 10.04 -15.15 3.78
N SER A 111 9.88 -13.84 4.04
CA SER A 111 9.27 -13.35 5.28
C SER A 111 7.80 -13.72 5.38
N VAL A 112 7.04 -13.55 4.29
CA VAL A 112 5.62 -13.94 4.22
C VAL A 112 5.47 -15.45 4.49
N GLU A 113 6.27 -16.28 3.83
CA GLU A 113 6.24 -17.73 4.02
C GLU A 113 6.62 -18.14 5.45
N LEU A 114 7.66 -17.53 6.03
CA LEU A 114 8.11 -17.81 7.39
C LEU A 114 7.04 -17.43 8.42
N ILE A 115 6.41 -16.27 8.30
CA ILE A 115 5.34 -15.83 9.19
C ILE A 115 4.14 -16.80 9.11
N LYS A 116 3.74 -17.21 7.90
CA LYS A 116 2.64 -18.18 7.70
C LYS A 116 2.97 -19.53 8.33
N GLN A 117 4.19 -20.04 8.14
CA GLN A 117 4.64 -21.32 8.70
C GLN A 117 4.59 -21.32 10.24
N ASN A 118 4.75 -20.16 10.86
CA ASN A 118 4.70 -19.98 12.31
C ASN A 118 3.31 -19.50 12.82
N GLY A 119 2.26 -19.58 12.00
CA GLY A 119 0.90 -19.26 12.38
C GLY A 119 0.61 -17.76 12.56
N GLY A 120 1.51 -16.88 12.10
CA GLY A 120 1.31 -15.44 12.11
C GLY A 120 0.26 -15.01 11.06
N ARG A 121 -0.55 -14.01 11.41
CA ARG A 121 -1.54 -13.42 10.51
C ARG A 121 -0.91 -12.31 9.69
N LEU A 122 -1.21 -12.26 8.39
CA LEU A 122 -0.64 -11.31 7.44
C LEU A 122 -1.70 -10.34 6.93
N ILE A 123 -1.40 -9.06 6.99
CA ILE A 123 -2.22 -7.97 6.46
C ILE A 123 -1.36 -7.12 5.52
N ALA A 124 -1.82 -6.89 4.29
CA ALA A 124 -1.19 -5.92 3.41
C ALA A 124 -1.82 -4.53 3.66
N ALA A 125 -1.14 -3.74 4.46
CA ALA A 125 -1.56 -2.41 4.89
C ALA A 125 -0.94 -1.32 3.99
N THR A 126 -1.19 -1.41 2.67
CA THR A 126 -0.75 -0.41 1.70
C THR A 126 -1.65 0.82 1.72
N ASN A 127 -1.14 1.99 1.32
CA ASN A 127 -1.99 3.19 1.26
C ASN A 127 -3.09 2.99 0.22
N PRO A 128 -4.40 3.02 0.61
CA PRO A 128 -5.51 2.56 -0.23
C PRO A 128 -5.95 3.62 -1.26
N ILE A 129 -5.03 3.98 -2.14
CA ILE A 129 -5.24 4.95 -3.22
C ILE A 129 -5.36 4.30 -4.61
N PHE A 130 -5.24 3.00 -4.69
CA PHE A 130 -5.38 2.20 -5.90
C PHE A 130 -6.53 1.18 -5.76
N PRO A 131 -7.14 0.75 -6.90
CA PRO A 131 -8.12 -0.32 -6.90
C PRO A 131 -7.50 -1.68 -6.54
N GLU A 132 -8.37 -2.63 -6.16
CA GLU A 132 -7.96 -4.00 -5.86
C GLU A 132 -7.11 -4.61 -6.98
N VAL A 133 -7.55 -4.45 -8.23
CA VAL A 133 -6.86 -4.99 -9.40
C VAL A 133 -5.41 -4.51 -9.52
N ALA A 134 -5.16 -3.23 -9.27
CA ALA A 134 -3.81 -2.66 -9.28
C ALA A 134 -2.97 -3.13 -8.07
N THR A 135 -3.60 -3.30 -6.92
CA THR A 135 -2.94 -3.79 -5.70
C THR A 135 -2.54 -5.26 -5.87
N ARG A 136 -3.42 -6.10 -6.45
CA ARG A 136 -3.08 -7.50 -6.81
C ARG A 136 -1.87 -7.57 -7.72
N ARG A 137 -1.82 -6.74 -8.77
CA ARG A 137 -0.68 -6.71 -9.69
C ARG A 137 0.64 -6.37 -9.01
N ARG A 138 0.64 -5.38 -8.10
CA ARG A 138 1.86 -4.99 -7.38
C ARG A 138 2.32 -6.05 -6.38
N LEU A 139 1.41 -6.76 -5.70
CA LEU A 139 1.76 -7.91 -4.87
C LEU A 139 2.39 -9.04 -5.71
N GLU A 140 1.84 -9.33 -6.90
CA GLU A 140 2.44 -10.27 -7.85
C GLU A 140 3.86 -9.85 -8.27
N TRP A 141 4.10 -8.54 -8.49
CA TRP A 141 5.42 -8.03 -8.84
C TRP A 141 6.41 -8.17 -7.68
N ALA A 142 5.94 -8.05 -6.44
CA ALA A 142 6.73 -8.32 -5.23
C ALA A 142 7.02 -9.82 -5.02
N GLY A 143 6.39 -10.71 -5.78
CA GLY A 143 6.56 -12.17 -5.69
C GLY A 143 5.74 -12.81 -4.58
N VAL A 144 4.72 -12.12 -4.06
CA VAL A 144 3.76 -12.63 -3.07
C VAL A 144 2.35 -12.69 -3.66
N SER A 145 1.50 -13.57 -3.14
CA SER A 145 0.11 -13.67 -3.57
C SER A 145 -0.79 -12.75 -2.75
N PHE A 146 -1.82 -12.21 -3.37
CA PHE A 146 -2.90 -11.54 -2.67
C PHE A 146 -3.53 -12.47 -1.60
N ASP A 147 -3.65 -13.75 -1.92
CA ASP A 147 -4.24 -14.78 -1.05
C ASP A 147 -3.31 -15.22 0.11
N ASP A 148 -2.07 -14.70 0.16
CA ASP A 148 -1.20 -14.86 1.32
C ASP A 148 -1.64 -14.00 2.50
N PHE A 149 -2.41 -12.96 2.24
CA PHE A 149 -2.86 -11.99 3.24
C PHE A 149 -4.32 -12.22 3.61
N GLU A 150 -4.61 -12.21 4.90
CA GLU A 150 -5.98 -12.29 5.42
C GLU A 150 -6.81 -11.05 5.03
N TYR A 151 -6.15 -9.90 4.97
CA TYR A 151 -6.76 -8.64 4.58
C TYR A 151 -5.76 -7.80 3.77
N VAL A 152 -6.25 -7.16 2.74
CA VAL A 152 -5.50 -6.23 1.90
C VAL A 152 -6.29 -4.94 1.78
N THR A 153 -5.66 -3.80 2.01
CA THR A 153 -6.30 -2.50 1.85
C THR A 153 -6.21 -2.01 0.39
N PHE A 154 -7.32 -1.50 -0.11
CA PHE A 154 -7.45 -0.86 -1.42
C PHE A 154 -8.62 0.13 -1.40
N TYR A 155 -8.78 0.96 -2.42
CA TYR A 155 -9.70 2.11 -2.34
C TYR A 155 -11.19 1.73 -2.25
N GLU A 156 -11.59 0.49 -2.64
CA GLU A 156 -12.96 0.01 -2.49
C GLU A 156 -13.35 -0.35 -1.06
N ASN A 157 -12.37 -0.75 -0.24
CA ASN A 157 -12.65 -1.28 1.10
C ASN A 157 -12.17 -0.38 2.24
N SER A 158 -11.58 0.76 1.93
CA SER A 158 -11.01 1.69 2.89
C SER A 158 -11.62 3.10 2.72
N GLY A 159 -11.79 3.79 3.82
CA GLY A 159 -12.35 5.15 3.87
C GLY A 159 -11.38 6.20 4.41
N SER A 160 -10.13 5.82 4.68
CA SER A 160 -9.06 6.72 5.10
C SER A 160 -7.71 6.21 4.60
N CYS A 161 -6.71 7.10 4.60
CA CYS A 161 -5.35 6.83 4.15
C CYS A 161 -4.35 7.07 5.27
N LYS A 162 -3.20 6.43 5.23
CA LYS A 162 -2.03 6.79 6.04
C LYS A 162 -1.63 8.26 5.74
N PRO A 163 -1.18 9.04 6.72
CA PRO A 163 -0.87 8.71 8.12
C PRO A 163 -2.05 8.87 9.10
N ASN A 164 -3.30 8.98 8.63
CA ASN A 164 -4.44 9.09 9.52
C ASN A 164 -4.61 7.81 10.35
N LEU A 165 -4.62 7.93 11.68
CA LEU A 165 -4.74 6.79 12.58
C LEU A 165 -6.04 6.00 12.39
N LYS A 166 -7.11 6.63 11.92
CA LYS A 166 -8.37 5.94 11.55
C LYS A 166 -8.16 4.82 10.54
N TYR A 167 -7.13 4.92 9.69
CA TYR A 167 -6.77 3.86 8.76
C TYR A 167 -6.37 2.57 9.50
N PHE A 168 -5.50 2.67 10.50
CA PHE A 168 -5.09 1.52 11.30
C PHE A 168 -6.19 1.04 12.24
N GLU A 169 -6.98 1.95 12.83
CA GLU A 169 -8.17 1.61 13.64
C GLU A 169 -9.16 0.79 12.82
N GLN A 170 -9.41 1.15 11.56
CA GLN A 170 -10.28 0.40 10.65
C GLN A 170 -9.75 -1.01 10.38
N ILE A 171 -8.42 -1.18 10.20
CA ILE A 171 -7.80 -2.50 10.04
C ILE A 171 -7.97 -3.32 11.33
N CYS A 172 -7.72 -2.73 12.50
CA CYS A 172 -7.90 -3.40 13.78
C CYS A 172 -9.32 -3.92 13.97
N GLU A 173 -10.31 -3.11 13.63
CA GLU A 173 -11.72 -3.48 13.73
C GLU A 173 -12.07 -4.61 12.74
N LYS A 174 -11.71 -4.45 11.47
CA LYS A 174 -12.04 -5.42 10.40
C LYS A 174 -11.37 -6.78 10.61
N CYS A 175 -10.12 -6.79 11.07
CA CYS A 175 -9.36 -8.02 11.28
C CYS A 175 -9.45 -8.53 12.71
N ASN A 176 -10.11 -7.81 13.62
CA ASN A 176 -10.17 -8.12 15.05
C ASN A 176 -8.76 -8.38 15.64
N ILE A 177 -7.84 -7.43 15.43
CA ILE A 177 -6.46 -7.51 15.90
C ILE A 177 -6.19 -6.50 17.02
N ASN A 178 -5.28 -6.90 17.93
CA ASN A 178 -4.78 -6.02 18.98
C ASN A 178 -3.48 -5.35 18.54
N PRO A 179 -3.40 -4.01 18.50
CA PRO A 179 -2.16 -3.30 18.15
C PRO A 179 -0.93 -3.75 18.96
N ASN A 180 -1.09 -4.00 20.27
CA ASN A 180 0.02 -4.43 21.14
C ASN A 180 0.56 -5.85 20.84
N GLU A 181 -0.11 -6.62 19.99
CA GLU A 181 0.32 -7.94 19.51
C GLU A 181 0.66 -7.90 18.02
N SER A 182 0.88 -6.71 17.48
CA SER A 182 1.00 -6.46 16.04
C SER A 182 2.26 -5.67 15.70
N LEU A 183 2.89 -6.04 14.59
CA LEU A 183 4.04 -5.36 14.03
C LEU A 183 3.67 -4.71 12.69
N MET A 184 3.84 -3.39 12.56
CA MET A 184 3.77 -2.67 11.29
C MET A 184 5.16 -2.58 10.67
N VAL A 185 5.29 -3.06 9.44
CA VAL A 185 6.52 -3.06 8.64
C VAL A 185 6.30 -2.16 7.43
N GLY A 186 7.08 -1.11 7.31
CA GLY A 186 6.95 -0.14 6.22
C GLY A 186 8.21 0.68 6.01
N ASN A 187 8.24 1.50 4.97
CA ASN A 187 9.40 2.32 4.58
C ASN A 187 9.18 3.82 4.76
N ASP A 188 7.97 4.26 5.08
CA ASP A 188 7.66 5.68 5.24
C ASP A 188 7.62 6.07 6.73
N VAL A 189 8.48 7.04 7.10
CA VAL A 189 8.63 7.51 8.49
C VAL A 189 7.35 8.15 9.03
N ASP A 190 6.53 8.74 8.16
CA ASP A 190 5.30 9.40 8.54
C ASP A 190 4.08 8.47 8.41
N GLU A 191 3.96 7.80 7.25
CA GLU A 191 2.76 7.02 6.92
C GLU A 191 2.69 5.68 7.67
N ASP A 192 3.85 5.02 7.88
CA ASP A 192 3.87 3.69 8.49
C ASP A 192 4.18 3.75 9.99
N MET A 193 5.16 4.56 10.35
CA MET A 193 5.61 4.61 11.74
C MET A 193 4.61 5.31 12.67
N CYS A 194 3.61 6.03 12.15
CA CYS A 194 2.52 6.59 12.96
C CYS A 194 1.67 5.51 13.65
N ALA A 195 1.67 4.27 13.17
CA ALA A 195 0.98 3.14 13.80
C ALA A 195 1.41 2.94 15.27
N ALA A 196 2.64 3.31 15.63
CA ALA A 196 3.14 3.28 17.00
C ALA A 196 2.27 4.08 17.98
N ALA A 197 1.56 5.12 17.53
CA ALA A 197 0.66 5.90 18.38
C ALA A 197 -0.57 5.11 18.86
N LEU A 198 -0.91 4.00 18.19
CA LEU A 198 -1.98 3.10 18.58
C LEU A 198 -1.49 1.87 19.38
N GLY A 199 -0.18 1.77 19.62
CA GLY A 199 0.43 0.67 20.35
C GLY A 199 0.99 -0.46 19.48
N PHE A 200 1.04 -0.27 18.16
CA PHE A 200 1.80 -1.18 17.29
C PHE A 200 3.29 -1.08 17.57
N ASP A 201 3.99 -2.19 17.57
CA ASP A 201 5.41 -2.17 17.30
C ASP A 201 5.64 -1.85 15.81
N THR A 202 6.79 -1.27 15.49
CA THR A 202 7.11 -0.84 14.12
C THR A 202 8.50 -1.30 13.71
N TYR A 203 8.66 -1.62 12.43
CA TYR A 203 9.95 -1.90 11.80
C TYR A 203 10.07 -1.05 10.52
N LEU A 204 11.06 -0.18 10.46
CA LEU A 204 11.30 0.70 9.32
C LEU A 204 12.27 0.03 8.33
N ILE A 205 11.77 -0.27 7.13
CA ILE A 205 12.61 -0.78 6.03
C ILE A 205 13.36 0.39 5.39
N THR A 206 14.68 0.26 5.30
CA THR A 206 15.55 1.35 4.86
C THR A 206 15.95 1.30 3.39
N ASP A 207 15.66 0.21 2.66
CA ASP A 207 16.05 0.05 1.24
C ASP A 207 15.45 1.14 0.33
N CYS A 208 14.21 1.53 0.57
CA CYS A 208 13.50 2.59 -0.15
C CYS A 208 12.86 3.58 0.84
N ILE A 209 13.64 4.00 1.85
CA ILE A 209 13.12 4.86 2.94
C ILE A 209 12.54 6.18 2.40
N VAL A 210 11.37 6.54 2.91
CA VAL A 210 10.72 7.82 2.67
C VAL A 210 10.71 8.63 3.97
N ASN A 211 11.39 9.76 3.95
CA ASN A 211 11.46 10.70 5.07
C ASN A 211 11.43 12.15 4.54
N ARG A 212 10.23 12.62 4.21
CA ARG A 212 10.01 13.90 3.52
C ARG A 212 10.39 15.10 4.37
N GLU A 213 10.28 14.99 5.69
CA GLU A 213 10.52 16.08 6.63
C GLU A 213 11.85 15.97 7.36
N ASN A 214 12.75 15.05 6.96
CA ASN A 214 14.03 14.79 7.62
C ASN A 214 13.90 14.57 9.14
N LYS A 215 12.87 13.84 9.56
CA LYS A 215 12.64 13.51 10.97
C LYS A 215 13.71 12.56 11.50
N ASP A 216 14.00 12.63 12.78
CA ASP A 216 14.79 11.61 13.46
C ASP A 216 13.96 10.35 13.63
N TYR A 217 14.42 9.26 13.00
CA TYR A 217 13.80 7.93 13.05
C TYR A 217 14.63 6.91 13.83
N SER A 218 15.69 7.33 14.50
CA SER A 218 16.60 6.45 15.27
C SER A 218 15.89 5.67 16.38
N LYS A 219 14.74 6.16 16.84
CA LYS A 219 13.90 5.50 17.86
C LYS A 219 13.18 4.25 17.36
N TYR A 220 13.03 4.09 16.04
CA TYR A 220 12.36 2.93 15.47
C TYR A 220 13.34 1.79 15.21
N ARG A 221 12.90 0.55 15.38
CA ARG A 221 13.63 -0.61 14.88
C ARG A 221 13.69 -0.49 13.37
N GLN A 222 14.87 -0.70 12.78
CA GLN A 222 15.10 -0.41 11.39
C GLN A 222 16.20 -1.27 10.78
N GLY A 223 16.18 -1.42 9.48
CA GLY A 223 17.19 -2.14 8.69
C GLY A 223 16.74 -2.41 7.28
N SER A 224 17.59 -3.05 6.50
CA SER A 224 17.20 -3.55 5.18
C SER A 224 16.10 -4.62 5.29
N PHE A 225 15.46 -4.97 4.18
CA PHE A 225 14.49 -6.09 4.19
C PHE A 225 15.18 -7.43 4.53
N GLU A 226 16.47 -7.58 4.19
CA GLU A 226 17.27 -8.73 4.63
C GLU A 226 17.46 -8.75 6.15
N ASP A 227 17.73 -7.59 6.78
CA ASP A 227 17.85 -7.49 8.23
C ASP A 227 16.52 -7.76 8.93
N PHE A 228 15.41 -7.34 8.34
CA PHE A 228 14.07 -7.69 8.82
C PHE A 228 13.84 -9.20 8.75
N TYR A 229 14.24 -9.87 7.67
CA TYR A 229 14.12 -11.33 7.58
C TYR A 229 14.97 -12.04 8.66
N LYS A 230 16.19 -11.56 8.92
CA LYS A 230 17.02 -12.07 10.03
C LYS A 230 16.34 -11.86 11.38
N PHE A 231 15.77 -10.68 11.61
CA PHE A 231 14.99 -10.40 12.82
C PHE A 231 13.83 -11.38 13.01
N LEU A 232 13.14 -11.79 11.95
CA LEU A 232 12.07 -12.79 12.04
C LEU A 232 12.60 -14.20 12.35
N THR A 233 13.84 -14.52 11.97
CA THR A 233 14.46 -15.82 12.25
C THR A 233 15.03 -15.92 13.66
N ASP A 234 15.28 -14.80 14.34
CA ASP A 234 15.70 -14.79 15.73
C ASP A 234 14.52 -15.24 16.63
N VAL A 235 14.77 -16.22 17.48
CA VAL A 235 13.78 -17.04 18.25
C VAL A 235 12.77 -16.25 19.08
N GLU A 236 12.94 -14.94 19.24
CA GLU A 236 12.10 -14.09 20.07
C GLU A 236 10.85 -13.51 19.35
N CYS A 237 10.75 -13.64 18.03
CA CYS A 237 9.73 -12.92 17.26
C CYS A 237 8.49 -13.74 16.89
N LEU A 238 8.65 -15.05 16.73
CA LEU A 238 7.59 -15.94 16.29
C LEU A 238 7.30 -16.98 17.40
N ASP A 239 6.02 -17.26 17.61
CA ASP A 239 5.59 -18.23 18.63
C ASP A 239 5.86 -19.65 18.11
N THR A 240 6.95 -20.26 18.56
CA THR A 240 7.23 -21.67 18.27
C THR A 240 6.42 -22.57 19.23
N GLN A 241 5.11 -22.47 19.21
CA GLN A 241 4.26 -23.47 19.85
C GLN A 241 3.96 -24.60 18.85
N PHE A 242 4.92 -25.48 18.69
CA PHE A 242 4.69 -26.85 18.24
C PHE A 242 5.29 -27.78 19.31
N GLU A 243 4.51 -28.13 20.29
CA GLU A 243 4.53 -29.42 20.97
C GLU A 243 3.20 -30.15 20.72
#